data_ae21312d1153166e516e717d624aff14
#
_entry.id   ae21312d1153166e516e717d624aff14
#
_cell.length_a   1.000
_cell.length_b   1.000
_cell.length_c   1.000
_cell.angle_alpha   90.00
_cell.angle_beta   90.00
_cell.angle_gamma   90.00
#
_symmetry.space_group_name_H-M   'P 1'
#
loop_
_entity.id
_entity.type
_entity.pdbx_description
1 polymer ?
#
loop_
_entity_poly.entity_id
_entity_poly.type
_entity_poly.pdbx_seq_one_letter_code
_entity_poly.pdbx_strand_id
1 'polypeptide(L)'
;MEKSTHPSIANGKICYLEIPAIDVIISANFYKKVFGWHIRERSDGMIAFDDGAGEVSGTWVVGRTPTTEVGLMIYIMVDSVSSIMRSIVTHGGKIVQPIGIDDPEITGRFSDPAGNILGLYQEPS
;
A
#
# COMPACT_ATOMS: atom_id res chain seq x y z
N MET A 1 10.69 27.94 -11.82
CA MET A 1 10.53 26.49 -11.59
C MET A 1 9.95 26.24 -10.22
N GLU A 2 8.91 25.46 -10.17
CA GLU A 2 8.29 25.13 -8.90
C GLU A 2 9.11 24.09 -8.14
N LYS A 3 9.21 24.28 -6.85
CA LYS A 3 9.75 23.24 -5.98
C LYS A 3 8.70 22.15 -5.76
N SER A 4 9.16 20.93 -5.71
CA SER A 4 8.28 19.86 -5.27
C SER A 4 7.84 20.11 -3.84
N THR A 5 6.55 19.95 -3.56
CA THR A 5 6.01 20.02 -2.22
C THR A 5 6.00 18.65 -1.53
N HIS A 6 6.46 17.60 -2.24
CA HIS A 6 6.46 16.24 -1.73
C HIS A 6 7.86 15.67 -1.68
N PRO A 7 8.15 14.91 -0.63
CA PRO A 7 7.31 14.72 0.55
C PRO A 7 7.31 15.95 1.44
N SER A 8 6.24 16.15 2.17
CA SER A 8 6.21 17.16 3.22
C SER A 8 7.22 16.79 4.29
N ILE A 9 7.89 17.78 4.86
CA ILE A 9 8.85 17.57 5.94
C ILE A 9 8.33 18.27 7.17
N ALA A 10 7.94 17.48 8.19
CA ALA A 10 7.32 18.04 9.39
C ALA A 10 7.49 17.07 10.56
N ASN A 11 7.59 17.61 11.77
CA ASN A 11 7.62 16.79 12.96
C ASN A 11 6.29 16.07 13.14
N GLY A 12 6.37 14.79 13.49
CA GLY A 12 5.18 13.98 13.74
C GLY A 12 4.64 13.27 12.51
N LYS A 13 5.23 13.50 11.34
CA LYS A 13 4.81 12.86 10.10
C LYS A 13 5.20 11.38 10.09
N ILE A 14 4.31 10.53 9.59
CA ILE A 14 4.66 9.15 9.25
C ILE A 14 5.38 9.19 7.89
N CYS A 15 6.63 8.73 7.85
CA CYS A 15 7.48 8.94 6.67
C CYS A 15 7.97 7.65 6.01
N TYR A 16 7.95 6.53 6.71
CA TYR A 16 8.59 5.34 6.16
C TYR A 16 7.90 4.07 6.64
N LEU A 17 7.72 3.12 5.72
CA LEU A 17 7.16 1.81 6.03
C LEU A 17 8.13 0.73 5.61
N GLU A 18 8.20 -0.33 6.41
CA GLU A 18 8.87 -1.57 6.02
C GLU A 18 7.80 -2.65 5.91
N ILE A 19 7.59 -3.15 4.73
CA ILE A 19 6.52 -4.11 4.44
C ILE A 19 7.12 -5.49 4.26
N PRO A 20 6.68 -6.49 5.02
CA PRO A 20 7.15 -7.86 4.81
C PRO A 20 6.91 -8.34 3.38
N ALA A 21 7.86 -9.05 2.81
CA ALA A 21 7.74 -9.63 1.47
C ALA A 21 8.34 -11.03 1.45
N ILE A 22 7.78 -11.88 0.60
CA ILE A 22 8.38 -13.17 0.27
C ILE A 22 9.36 -12.96 -0.88
N ASP A 23 8.92 -12.22 -1.90
CA ASP A 23 9.72 -11.84 -3.06
C ASP A 23 9.53 -10.35 -3.29
N VAL A 24 10.59 -9.57 -3.14
CA VAL A 24 10.51 -8.11 -3.20
C VAL A 24 9.99 -7.63 -4.56
N ILE A 25 10.43 -8.26 -5.65
CA ILE A 25 10.02 -7.85 -7.00
C ILE A 25 8.53 -8.10 -7.21
N ILE A 26 8.03 -9.23 -6.74
CA ILE A 26 6.60 -9.54 -6.85
C ILE A 26 5.78 -8.51 -6.07
N SER A 27 6.18 -8.21 -4.84
CA SER A 27 5.48 -7.22 -4.02
C SER A 27 5.55 -5.83 -4.65
N ALA A 28 6.72 -5.41 -5.12
CA ALA A 28 6.89 -4.10 -5.75
C ALA A 28 6.00 -3.96 -6.98
N ASN A 29 5.95 -4.98 -7.82
CA ASN A 29 5.10 -4.98 -9.02
C ASN A 29 3.62 -4.91 -8.64
N PHE A 30 3.22 -5.61 -7.60
CA PHE A 30 1.83 -5.56 -7.13
C PHE A 30 1.42 -4.14 -6.76
N TYR A 31 2.19 -3.48 -5.89
CA TYR A 31 1.84 -2.14 -5.44
C TYR A 31 1.96 -1.10 -6.56
N LYS A 32 2.90 -1.28 -7.47
CA LYS A 32 3.01 -0.42 -8.64
C LYS A 32 1.78 -0.55 -9.54
N LYS A 33 1.36 -1.77 -9.87
CA LYS A 33 0.28 -2.00 -10.82
C LYS A 33 -1.09 -1.70 -10.23
N VAL A 34 -1.29 -2.03 -8.96
CA VAL A 34 -2.60 -1.82 -8.31
C VAL A 34 -2.77 -0.38 -7.87
N PHE A 35 -1.76 0.18 -7.21
CA PHE A 35 -1.90 1.48 -6.53
C PHE A 35 -1.12 2.61 -7.18
N GLY A 36 -0.32 2.31 -8.20
CA GLY A 36 0.46 3.33 -8.88
C GLY A 36 1.62 3.88 -8.06
N TRP A 37 2.10 3.11 -7.09
CA TRP A 37 3.24 3.54 -6.30
C TRP A 37 4.47 3.66 -7.19
N HIS A 38 5.32 4.67 -6.87
CA HIS A 38 6.57 4.86 -7.59
C HIS A 38 7.63 3.93 -7.01
N ILE A 39 8.19 3.08 -7.87
CA ILE A 39 9.21 2.12 -7.46
C ILE A 39 10.57 2.64 -7.94
N ARG A 40 11.55 2.64 -7.05
CA ARG A 40 12.89 3.09 -7.40
C ARG A 40 13.94 2.15 -6.80
N GLU A 41 15.06 2.06 -7.50
CA GLU A 41 16.21 1.30 -7.02
C GLU A 41 17.17 2.27 -6.34
N ARG A 42 17.55 1.96 -5.11
CA ARG A 42 18.49 2.78 -4.36
C ARG A 42 19.91 2.49 -4.82
N SER A 43 20.85 3.38 -4.45
CA SER A 43 22.25 3.22 -4.81
C SER A 43 22.88 1.94 -4.26
N ASP A 44 22.32 1.37 -3.20
CA ASP A 44 22.78 0.09 -2.62
C ASP A 44 22.10 -1.13 -3.28
N GLY A 45 21.29 -0.93 -4.32
CA GLY A 45 20.58 -2.00 -5.00
C GLY A 45 19.25 -2.37 -4.36
N MET A 46 18.90 -1.77 -3.24
CA MET A 46 17.63 -2.05 -2.57
C MET A 46 16.47 -1.41 -3.33
N ILE A 47 15.33 -2.10 -3.31
CA ILE A 47 14.11 -1.60 -3.95
C ILE A 47 13.32 -0.80 -2.92
N ALA A 48 12.97 0.43 -3.27
CA ALA A 48 12.20 1.32 -2.42
C ALA A 48 10.97 1.81 -3.16
N PHE A 49 10.04 2.37 -2.43
CA PHE A 49 8.84 2.96 -3.02
C PHE A 49 8.53 4.32 -2.42
N ASP A 50 7.77 5.08 -3.16
CA ASP A 50 7.02 6.23 -2.65
C ASP A 50 5.55 5.94 -2.91
N ASP A 51 4.68 6.29 -1.97
CA ASP A 51 3.25 6.03 -2.16
C ASP A 51 2.68 6.90 -3.28
N GLY A 52 1.40 6.70 -3.61
CA GLY A 52 0.79 7.39 -4.76
C GLY A 52 0.81 8.90 -4.67
N ALA A 53 0.85 9.45 -3.48
CA ALA A 53 0.90 10.91 -3.26
C ALA A 53 2.34 11.42 -3.08
N GLY A 54 3.32 10.53 -2.99
CA GLY A 54 4.71 10.92 -2.75
C GLY A 54 4.97 11.40 -1.33
N GLU A 55 4.16 10.99 -0.37
CA GLU A 55 4.28 11.43 1.02
C GLU A 55 4.91 10.41 1.94
N VAL A 56 4.73 9.12 1.66
CA VAL A 56 5.28 8.04 2.49
C VAL A 56 6.16 7.18 1.61
N SER A 57 7.39 6.97 2.06
CA SER A 57 8.32 6.07 1.38
C SER A 57 8.43 4.76 2.15
N GLY A 58 9.15 3.80 1.58
CA GLY A 58 9.40 2.55 2.28
C GLY A 58 10.14 1.55 1.44
N THR A 59 10.19 0.33 1.95
CA THR A 59 10.82 -0.79 1.29
C THR A 59 10.11 -2.10 1.66
N TRP A 60 10.45 -3.17 0.97
CA TRP A 60 9.97 -4.51 1.31
C TRP A 60 11.11 -5.31 1.93
N VAL A 61 10.79 -6.06 2.98
CA VAL A 61 11.81 -6.77 3.78
C VAL A 61 11.46 -8.26 3.80
N VAL A 62 12.41 -9.08 3.36
CA VAL A 62 12.27 -10.54 3.37
C VAL A 62 12.56 -11.06 4.78
N GLY A 63 11.85 -12.09 5.18
CA GLY A 63 12.12 -12.78 6.45
C GLY A 63 11.29 -12.33 7.63
N ARG A 64 10.45 -11.33 7.46
CA ARG A 64 9.53 -10.91 8.51
C ARG A 64 8.17 -11.57 8.33
N THR A 65 7.49 -11.83 9.45
CA THR A 65 6.11 -12.32 9.43
C THR A 65 5.20 -11.26 8.79
N PRO A 66 4.31 -11.66 7.87
CA PRO A 66 3.36 -10.70 7.28
C PRO A 66 2.50 -10.05 8.35
N THR A 67 2.15 -8.78 8.13
CA THR A 67 1.22 -8.08 9.02
C THR A 67 -0.20 -8.61 8.80
N THR A 68 -0.95 -8.70 9.88
CA THR A 68 -2.33 -9.20 9.84
C THR A 68 -3.28 -8.14 10.40
N GLU A 69 -4.53 -8.52 10.62
CA GLU A 69 -5.54 -7.61 11.18
C GLU A 69 -5.37 -7.39 12.68
N VAL A 70 -4.42 -8.07 13.30
CA VAL A 70 -4.10 -7.88 14.71
C VAL A 70 -3.06 -6.78 14.83
N GLY A 71 -3.33 -5.77 15.64
CA GLY A 71 -2.43 -4.65 15.83
C GLY A 71 -2.70 -3.53 14.84
N LEU A 72 -1.64 -2.94 14.30
CA LEU A 72 -1.74 -1.78 13.44
C LEU A 72 -2.36 -2.14 12.08
N MET A 73 -3.34 -1.35 11.65
CA MET A 73 -3.91 -1.45 10.31
C MET A 73 -3.56 -0.20 9.50
N ILE A 74 -3.07 -0.41 8.28
CA ILE A 74 -2.76 0.67 7.36
C ILE A 74 -3.84 0.68 6.28
N TYR A 75 -4.46 1.85 6.07
CA TYR A 75 -5.46 2.01 5.02
C TYR A 75 -4.87 2.80 3.85
N ILE A 76 -5.11 2.34 2.65
CA ILE A 76 -4.72 3.01 1.41
C ILE A 76 -5.97 3.67 0.83
N MET A 77 -5.89 4.98 0.59
CA MET A 77 -7.00 5.71 -0.03
C MET A 77 -7.04 5.41 -1.52
N VAL A 78 -8.22 5.14 -2.04
CA VAL A 78 -8.44 4.87 -3.46
C VAL A 78 -9.69 5.60 -3.94
N ASP A 79 -9.78 5.84 -5.24
CA ASP A 79 -10.96 6.47 -5.83
C ASP A 79 -12.17 5.56 -5.82
N SER A 80 -11.95 4.25 -6.00
CA SER A 80 -13.03 3.26 -6.04
C SER A 80 -12.54 1.96 -5.41
N VAL A 81 -13.09 1.63 -4.25
CA VAL A 81 -12.74 0.37 -3.57
C VAL A 81 -13.12 -0.83 -4.44
N SER A 82 -14.29 -0.78 -5.08
CA SER A 82 -14.72 -1.92 -5.92
C SER A 82 -13.80 -2.15 -7.11
N SER A 83 -13.33 -1.07 -7.77
CA SER A 83 -12.40 -1.19 -8.90
C SER A 83 -11.04 -1.72 -8.46
N ILE A 84 -10.55 -1.20 -7.34
CA ILE A 84 -9.26 -1.64 -6.80
C ILE A 84 -9.31 -3.10 -6.38
N MET A 85 -10.40 -3.57 -5.82
CA MET A 85 -10.55 -4.97 -5.45
C MET A 85 -10.41 -5.89 -6.65
N ARG A 86 -10.97 -5.52 -7.80
CA ARG A 86 -10.78 -6.30 -9.04
C ARG A 86 -9.32 -6.32 -9.46
N SER A 87 -8.66 -5.18 -9.39
CA SER A 87 -7.23 -5.07 -9.72
C SER A 87 -6.35 -5.89 -8.79
N ILE A 88 -6.67 -5.88 -7.50
CA ILE A 88 -5.95 -6.67 -6.49
C ILE A 88 -5.99 -8.15 -6.85
N VAL A 89 -7.16 -8.68 -7.17
CA VAL A 89 -7.31 -10.09 -7.53
C VAL A 89 -6.55 -10.41 -8.82
N THR A 90 -6.64 -9.53 -9.82
CA THR A 90 -5.94 -9.70 -11.09
C THR A 90 -4.42 -9.77 -10.90
N HIS A 91 -3.89 -9.05 -9.92
CA HIS A 91 -2.45 -8.93 -9.72
C HIS A 91 -1.91 -9.77 -8.55
N GLY A 92 -2.67 -10.75 -8.08
CA GLY A 92 -2.16 -11.75 -7.15
C GLY A 92 -2.48 -11.54 -5.69
N GLY A 93 -3.31 -10.56 -5.37
CA GLY A 93 -3.82 -10.39 -4.01
C GLY A 93 -5.16 -11.09 -3.82
N LYS A 94 -5.69 -10.99 -2.61
CA LYS A 94 -6.98 -11.59 -2.25
C LYS A 94 -7.81 -10.59 -1.46
N ILE A 95 -9.13 -10.71 -1.57
CA ILE A 95 -10.04 -9.88 -0.78
C ILE A 95 -10.29 -10.58 0.55
N VAL A 96 -10.05 -9.86 1.64
CA VAL A 96 -10.23 -10.37 3.00
C VAL A 96 -11.54 -9.88 3.59
N GLN A 97 -11.89 -8.62 3.33
CA GLN A 97 -13.14 -8.05 3.81
C GLN A 97 -13.81 -7.29 2.67
N PRO A 98 -15.06 -7.62 2.29
CA PRO A 98 -15.75 -6.93 1.21
C PRO A 98 -16.26 -5.56 1.64
N ILE A 99 -16.74 -4.78 0.65
CA ILE A 99 -17.44 -3.52 0.90
C ILE A 99 -18.73 -3.81 1.67
N GLY A 100 -19.09 -2.89 2.53
CA GLY A 100 -20.39 -2.92 3.24
C GLY A 100 -20.30 -3.24 4.71
N ILE A 101 -19.17 -3.83 5.13
CA ILE A 101 -19.02 -4.22 6.55
C ILE A 101 -18.97 -2.97 7.45
N ASP A 102 -18.34 -1.90 6.97
CA ASP A 102 -18.14 -0.68 7.77
C ASP A 102 -19.11 0.44 7.38
N ASP A 103 -20.22 0.13 6.71
CA ASP A 103 -21.18 1.17 6.29
C ASP A 103 -21.49 2.11 7.45
N PRO A 104 -21.58 3.44 7.20
CA PRO A 104 -21.56 4.10 5.89
C PRO A 104 -20.16 4.34 5.30
N GLU A 105 -19.11 3.98 6.00
CA GLU A 105 -17.76 4.13 5.47
C GLU A 105 -17.51 3.13 4.33
N ILE A 106 -16.84 3.58 3.25
CA ILE A 106 -16.56 2.73 2.09
C ILE A 106 -15.15 2.17 2.26
N THR A 107 -15.09 0.96 2.75
CA THR A 107 -13.80 0.31 3.07
C THR A 107 -13.78 -1.11 2.56
N GLY A 108 -12.60 -1.70 2.57
CA GLY A 108 -12.39 -3.11 2.35
C GLY A 108 -11.04 -3.50 2.92
N ARG A 109 -10.73 -4.78 2.87
CA ARG A 109 -9.40 -5.27 3.27
C ARG A 109 -8.96 -6.32 2.28
N PHE A 110 -7.65 -6.34 2.04
CA PHE A 110 -7.04 -7.28 1.10
C PHE A 110 -5.77 -7.86 1.68
N SER A 111 -5.34 -9.00 1.15
CA SER A 111 -3.98 -9.48 1.38
C SER A 111 -3.17 -9.29 0.11
N ASP A 112 -1.94 -8.85 0.28
CA ASP A 112 -1.00 -8.71 -0.83
C ASP A 112 -0.34 -10.06 -1.15
N PRO A 113 0.54 -10.15 -2.17
CA PRO A 113 1.15 -11.43 -2.53
C PRO A 113 1.98 -12.09 -1.42
N ALA A 114 2.43 -11.35 -0.43
CA ALA A 114 3.18 -11.89 0.69
C ALA A 114 2.29 -12.27 1.88
N GLY A 115 0.99 -11.97 1.80
CA GLY A 115 0.05 -12.24 2.87
C GLY A 115 -0.17 -11.10 3.84
N ASN A 116 0.39 -9.91 3.58
CA ASN A 116 0.10 -8.75 4.42
C ASN A 116 -1.34 -8.31 4.21
N ILE A 117 -2.03 -7.98 5.30
CA ILE A 117 -3.41 -7.51 5.24
C ILE A 117 -3.41 -5.99 5.46
N LEU A 118 -3.95 -5.26 4.49
CA LEU A 118 -4.10 -3.82 4.54
C LEU A 118 -5.54 -3.46 4.24
N GLY A 119 -5.92 -2.23 4.61
CA GLY A 119 -7.25 -1.71 4.36
C GLY A 119 -7.30 -0.80 3.15
N LEU A 120 -8.50 -0.63 2.64
CA LEU A 120 -8.82 0.29 1.55
C LEU A 120 -9.86 1.28 2.05
N TYR A 121 -9.73 2.53 1.63
CA TYR A 121 -10.67 3.57 1.99
C TYR A 121 -11.01 4.44 0.79
N GLN A 122 -12.29 4.73 0.63
CA GLN A 122 -12.79 5.61 -0.42
C GLN A 122 -13.57 6.75 0.23
N GLU A 123 -13.22 7.99 -0.14
CA GLU A 123 -14.00 9.14 0.30
C GLU A 123 -15.38 9.08 -0.32
N PRO A 124 -16.44 9.30 0.47
CA PRO A 124 -17.80 9.40 -0.08
C PRO A 124 -17.87 10.65 -0.96
N SER A 125 -18.53 10.55 -2.08
CA SER A 125 -18.72 11.66 -3.00
C SER A 125 -20.05 12.38 -2.77
#